data_35e5502acc7d863c74a2467f9d0cc960
#
_entry.id   35e5502acc7d863c74a2467f9d0cc960
#
_cell.length_a   1.000
_cell.length_b   1.000
_cell.length_c   1.000
_cell.angle_alpha   90.00
_cell.angle_beta   90.00
_cell.angle_gamma   90.00
#
_symmetry.space_group_name_H-M   'P 1'
#
loop_
_entity.id
_entity.type
_entity.pdbx_description
1 polymer ?
#
loop_
_entity_poly.entity_id
_entity_poly.type
_entity_poly.pdbx_seq_one_letter_code
_entity_poly.pdbx_strand_id
1 'polypeptide(L)'
;DTKALFSNLKDLNELMDNYDFLEEGQKEALSQFFHNFSIDQVTELKQRFISLWDVLGDIYTEYKAQLESQSIAYEGMLYRQVIEQLDVEALPYHTYVFVGFNVLNKVEHTLFKKLNEAGKALFYWDYDTFYLNKTPHEAGEFIRRNLRDFPSELPVSCFDNLSQPKDITFIESPTENGQVRYLPQWIRENLTPEEKETAVVLCNEALLQPVLHSLPDNVKHINITMGFPLSQTPAYSFVNALMELHTSGYNPNNGRYLFAEVISVLKHPYTRQLSPEAEKLEQTLTRDNRFYPLPSELKQDEVLELLFTPRRNNLDLCCMLSEAIKKVATIYQQQAASHSDAFDQLYRESLFKTYTLVNRFHTLIESKELNVQAGTFQRLLTRVMSSSSIPFHGEPAIGMQVMGVLETRNLDFRHLILLSVNEGQLPKAGGDSSFIPYNLRKAFGMTTIDHKIAVYAYYFYRLLQRAEKVTLVYNTATDGINRGELSRFMLQFLIEWGHPIQRKQLE
;
A
#
# COMPACT_ATOMS: atom_id res chain seq x y z
N ASP A 1 -6.60 12.22 -22.47
CA ASP A 1 -7.31 11.15 -23.19
C ASP A 1 -8.58 10.63 -22.52
N THR A 2 -8.81 10.92 -21.24
CA THR A 2 -10.11 10.72 -20.60
C THR A 2 -11.21 11.52 -21.30
N LYS A 3 -10.88 12.70 -21.86
CA LYS A 3 -11.81 13.51 -22.64
C LYS A 3 -12.25 12.82 -23.92
N ALA A 4 -11.34 12.18 -24.63
CA ALA A 4 -11.66 11.38 -25.82
C ALA A 4 -12.50 10.14 -25.46
N LEU A 5 -12.21 9.51 -24.31
CA LEU A 5 -12.98 8.40 -23.78
C LEU A 5 -14.45 8.77 -23.52
N PHE A 6 -14.70 9.95 -22.94
CA PHE A 6 -16.04 10.36 -22.51
C PHE A 6 -16.84 11.07 -23.60
N SER A 7 -16.20 11.63 -24.61
CA SER A 7 -16.90 12.44 -25.62
C SER A 7 -17.48 11.67 -26.81
N ASN A 8 -17.08 10.40 -27.07
CA ASN A 8 -17.38 9.74 -28.33
C ASN A 8 -17.79 8.26 -28.24
N LEU A 9 -18.41 7.83 -27.15
CA LEU A 9 -18.86 6.43 -27.03
C LEU A 9 -20.20 6.12 -27.72
N LYS A 10 -20.66 6.98 -28.66
CA LYS A 10 -22.00 6.86 -29.27
C LYS A 10 -22.06 5.90 -30.45
N ASP A 11 -21.00 5.74 -31.23
CA ASP A 11 -20.98 4.83 -32.39
C ASP A 11 -19.61 4.18 -32.55
N LEU A 12 -19.59 2.83 -32.68
CA LEU A 12 -18.35 2.07 -32.85
C LEU A 12 -17.67 2.41 -34.20
N ASN A 13 -18.43 2.66 -35.25
CA ASN A 13 -17.89 2.97 -36.58
C ASN A 13 -17.25 4.36 -36.57
N GLU A 14 -17.93 5.33 -35.95
CA GLU A 14 -17.38 6.69 -35.78
C GLU A 14 -16.13 6.72 -34.90
N LEU A 15 -16.07 5.84 -33.90
CA LEU A 15 -14.87 5.62 -33.07
C LEU A 15 -13.72 4.99 -33.86
N MET A 16 -13.99 3.99 -34.70
CA MET A 16 -12.95 3.31 -35.50
C MET A 16 -12.34 4.23 -36.56
N ASP A 17 -13.15 5.11 -37.14
CA ASP A 17 -12.72 6.06 -38.19
C ASP A 17 -11.97 7.27 -37.61
N ASN A 18 -12.26 7.67 -36.38
CA ASN A 18 -11.64 8.85 -35.73
C ASN A 18 -10.39 8.53 -34.88
N TYR A 19 -10.05 7.25 -34.68
CA TYR A 19 -8.93 6.84 -33.82
C TYR A 19 -7.89 6.00 -34.56
N ASP A 20 -7.32 6.55 -35.62
CA ASP A 20 -6.20 5.94 -36.38
C ASP A 20 -4.93 5.68 -35.54
N PHE A 21 -4.85 6.31 -34.35
CA PHE A 21 -3.73 6.14 -33.43
C PHE A 21 -3.83 4.92 -32.52
N LEU A 22 -4.96 4.14 -32.58
CA LEU A 22 -5.12 2.92 -31.79
C LEU A 22 -4.40 1.74 -32.47
N GLU A 23 -3.59 1.03 -31.70
CA GLU A 23 -2.98 -0.22 -32.13
C GLU A 23 -4.06 -1.32 -32.31
N GLU A 24 -3.76 -2.34 -33.13
CA GLU A 24 -4.72 -3.39 -33.51
C GLU A 24 -5.34 -4.11 -32.30
N GLY A 25 -4.54 -4.41 -31.26
CA GLY A 25 -5.02 -5.00 -30.00
C GLY A 25 -5.94 -4.07 -29.18
N GLN A 26 -5.82 -2.76 -29.34
CA GLN A 26 -6.71 -1.77 -28.72
C GLN A 26 -8.04 -1.68 -29.45
N LYS A 27 -8.02 -1.76 -30.79
CA LYS A 27 -9.23 -1.83 -31.65
C LYS A 27 -10.05 -3.08 -31.36
N GLU A 28 -9.36 -4.23 -31.16
CA GLU A 28 -10.04 -5.48 -30.77
C GLU A 28 -10.70 -5.39 -29.39
N ALA A 29 -10.04 -4.80 -28.40
CA ALA A 29 -10.59 -4.60 -27.07
C ALA A 29 -11.83 -3.68 -27.08
N LEU A 30 -11.83 -2.63 -27.90
CA LEU A 30 -13.00 -1.77 -28.13
C LEU A 30 -14.14 -2.56 -28.81
N SER A 31 -13.84 -3.31 -29.86
CA SER A 31 -14.84 -4.13 -30.54
C SER A 31 -15.51 -5.11 -29.60
N GLN A 32 -14.74 -5.80 -28.74
CA GLN A 32 -15.28 -6.71 -27.73
C GLN A 32 -16.16 -5.98 -26.69
N PHE A 33 -15.77 -4.77 -26.27
CA PHE A 33 -16.59 -3.97 -25.36
C PHE A 33 -17.96 -3.65 -25.97
N PHE A 34 -17.97 -3.14 -27.19
CA PHE A 34 -19.22 -2.77 -27.86
C PHE A 34 -20.08 -3.98 -28.25
N HIS A 35 -19.47 -5.11 -28.59
CA HIS A 35 -20.20 -6.36 -28.83
C HIS A 35 -20.94 -6.82 -27.54
N ASN A 36 -20.32 -6.71 -26.40
CA ASN A 36 -20.95 -7.01 -25.10
C ASN A 36 -22.01 -5.96 -24.68
N PHE A 37 -21.96 -4.76 -25.25
CA PHE A 37 -22.91 -3.67 -25.05
C PHE A 37 -23.95 -3.54 -26.18
N SER A 38 -24.02 -4.50 -27.11
CA SER A 38 -24.97 -4.44 -28.20
C SER A 38 -26.44 -4.24 -27.72
N ILE A 39 -27.16 -3.46 -28.49
CA ILE A 39 -28.39 -2.74 -28.11
C ILE A 39 -29.61 -3.67 -27.91
N ASP A 40 -29.52 -4.95 -28.25
CA ASP A 40 -30.69 -5.85 -28.33
C ASP A 40 -31.32 -6.27 -26.98
N GLN A 41 -30.67 -5.95 -25.84
CA GLN A 41 -31.26 -6.10 -24.51
C GLN A 41 -30.83 -4.97 -23.56
N VAL A 42 -31.42 -3.81 -23.68
CA VAL A 42 -31.15 -2.66 -22.80
C VAL A 42 -31.86 -2.87 -21.46
N THR A 43 -31.16 -3.27 -20.45
CA THR A 43 -31.67 -3.26 -19.07
C THR A 43 -31.63 -1.82 -18.51
N GLU A 44 -32.52 -1.50 -17.54
CA GLU A 44 -32.55 -0.19 -16.86
C GLU A 44 -31.17 0.22 -16.31
N LEU A 45 -30.37 -0.74 -15.84
CA LEU A 45 -28.98 -0.53 -15.40
C LEU A 45 -28.06 -0.08 -16.53
N LYS A 46 -28.19 -0.64 -17.74
CA LYS A 46 -27.41 -0.21 -18.92
C LYS A 46 -27.79 1.22 -19.32
N GLN A 47 -29.06 1.57 -19.32
CA GLN A 47 -29.50 2.94 -19.63
C GLN A 47 -28.95 3.96 -18.64
N ARG A 48 -29.00 3.67 -17.34
CA ARG A 48 -28.41 4.53 -16.29
C ARG A 48 -26.90 4.67 -16.45
N PHE A 49 -26.21 3.59 -16.82
CA PHE A 49 -24.77 3.62 -17.07
C PHE A 49 -24.44 4.52 -18.27
N ILE A 50 -25.13 4.35 -19.41
CA ILE A 50 -24.92 5.17 -20.62
C ILE A 50 -25.21 6.65 -20.33
N SER A 51 -26.34 6.98 -19.68
CA SER A 51 -26.67 8.36 -19.36
C SER A 51 -25.66 9.02 -18.41
N LEU A 52 -25.05 8.25 -17.50
CA LEU A 52 -23.94 8.76 -16.66
C LEU A 52 -22.69 9.04 -17.50
N TRP A 53 -22.36 8.17 -18.47
CA TRP A 53 -21.21 8.35 -19.36
C TRP A 53 -21.37 9.59 -20.25
N ASP A 54 -22.56 9.87 -20.71
CA ASP A 54 -22.85 11.03 -21.57
C ASP A 54 -22.50 12.37 -20.89
N VAL A 55 -22.65 12.46 -19.56
CA VAL A 55 -22.37 13.70 -18.81
C VAL A 55 -20.95 13.79 -18.21
N LEU A 56 -20.19 12.68 -18.20
CA LEU A 56 -18.86 12.68 -17.56
C LEU A 56 -17.87 13.64 -18.25
N GLY A 57 -17.95 13.79 -19.57
CA GLY A 57 -17.11 14.73 -20.32
C GLY A 57 -17.34 16.18 -19.92
N ASP A 58 -18.61 16.56 -19.75
CA ASP A 58 -19.00 17.89 -19.34
C ASP A 58 -18.62 18.16 -17.89
N ILE A 59 -18.88 17.20 -16.98
CA ILE A 59 -18.44 17.27 -15.58
C ILE A 59 -16.92 17.46 -15.48
N TYR A 60 -16.14 16.70 -16.24
CA TYR A 60 -14.68 16.83 -16.25
C TYR A 60 -14.22 18.22 -16.71
N THR A 61 -14.85 18.73 -17.76
CA THR A 61 -14.50 20.04 -18.34
C THR A 61 -14.84 21.17 -17.36
N GLU A 62 -16.04 21.12 -16.76
CA GLU A 62 -16.47 22.12 -15.78
C GLU A 62 -15.63 22.05 -14.50
N TYR A 63 -15.39 20.86 -13.98
CA TYR A 63 -14.53 20.65 -12.81
C TYR A 63 -13.13 21.23 -13.03
N LYS A 64 -12.52 20.97 -14.19
CA LYS A 64 -11.21 21.52 -14.55
C LYS A 64 -11.24 23.06 -14.60
N ALA A 65 -12.23 23.64 -15.25
CA ALA A 65 -12.38 25.10 -15.35
C ALA A 65 -12.58 25.75 -13.96
N GLN A 66 -13.32 25.08 -13.07
CA GLN A 66 -13.56 25.57 -11.72
C GLN A 66 -12.27 25.55 -10.86
N LEU A 67 -11.45 24.51 -10.97
CA LEU A 67 -10.14 24.45 -10.32
C LEU A 67 -9.19 25.52 -10.84
N GLU A 68 -9.12 25.72 -12.16
CA GLU A 68 -8.33 26.77 -12.81
C GLU A 68 -8.71 28.17 -12.32
N SER A 69 -10.03 28.43 -12.18
CA SER A 69 -10.54 29.71 -11.68
C SER A 69 -10.11 30.03 -10.25
N GLN A 70 -9.85 28.99 -9.44
CA GLN A 70 -9.39 29.10 -8.06
C GLN A 70 -7.86 29.02 -7.93
N SER A 71 -7.12 28.91 -9.03
CA SER A 71 -5.67 28.72 -9.07
C SER A 71 -5.19 27.47 -8.29
N ILE A 72 -6.01 26.41 -8.30
CA ILE A 72 -5.69 25.11 -7.72
C ILE A 72 -5.76 24.02 -8.79
N ALA A 73 -5.00 22.93 -8.58
CA ALA A 73 -4.94 21.81 -9.50
C ALA A 73 -4.72 20.50 -8.75
N TYR A 74 -5.27 19.40 -9.24
CA TYR A 74 -4.84 18.07 -8.83
C TYR A 74 -3.55 17.67 -9.57
N GLU A 75 -2.79 16.73 -9.01
CA GLU A 75 -1.46 16.36 -9.46
C GLU A 75 -1.40 16.03 -10.97
N GLY A 76 -2.31 15.20 -11.48
CA GLY A 76 -2.33 14.83 -12.90
C GLY A 76 -2.63 16.00 -13.84
N MET A 77 -3.43 16.99 -13.40
CA MET A 77 -3.69 18.22 -14.14
C MET A 77 -2.43 19.09 -14.21
N LEU A 78 -1.70 19.21 -13.09
CA LEU A 78 -0.44 19.95 -13.03
C LEU A 78 0.62 19.31 -13.94
N TYR A 79 0.82 18.00 -13.85
CA TYR A 79 1.78 17.29 -14.70
C TYR A 79 1.48 17.45 -16.18
N ARG A 80 0.22 17.37 -16.57
CA ARG A 80 -0.20 17.60 -17.96
C ARG A 80 0.11 19.02 -18.41
N GLN A 81 -0.25 20.01 -17.61
CA GLN A 81 -0.02 21.42 -17.91
C GLN A 81 1.48 21.72 -18.06
N VAL A 82 2.29 21.19 -17.14
CA VAL A 82 3.76 21.33 -17.19
C VAL A 82 4.31 20.77 -18.51
N ILE A 83 3.88 19.55 -18.90
CA ILE A 83 4.44 18.92 -20.11
C ILE A 83 3.97 19.58 -21.41
N GLU A 84 2.74 20.11 -21.43
CA GLU A 84 2.19 20.85 -22.57
C GLU A 84 2.93 22.18 -22.79
N GLN A 85 3.34 22.86 -21.70
CA GLN A 85 4.01 24.16 -21.72
C GLN A 85 5.53 24.07 -21.65
N LEU A 86 6.11 22.85 -21.55
CA LEU A 86 7.54 22.66 -21.37
C LEU A 86 8.34 23.20 -22.54
N ASP A 87 9.18 24.20 -22.26
CA ASP A 87 10.26 24.64 -23.11
C ASP A 87 11.57 23.93 -22.69
N VAL A 88 12.01 22.98 -23.53
CA VAL A 88 13.22 22.18 -23.26
C VAL A 88 14.49 23.03 -23.27
N GLU A 89 14.52 24.13 -24.04
CA GLU A 89 15.68 25.00 -24.11
C GLU A 89 15.82 25.88 -22.85
N ALA A 90 14.72 26.19 -22.19
CA ALA A 90 14.72 26.92 -20.92
C ALA A 90 15.18 26.11 -19.72
N LEU A 91 15.34 24.80 -19.87
CA LEU A 91 15.75 23.92 -18.77
C LEU A 91 17.24 24.17 -18.40
N PRO A 92 17.56 24.15 -17.06
CA PRO A 92 18.85 24.64 -16.56
C PRO A 92 20.06 23.73 -16.87
N TYR A 93 19.83 22.44 -17.20
CA TYR A 93 20.92 21.50 -17.42
C TYR A 93 21.08 21.12 -18.89
N HIS A 94 22.32 20.88 -19.31
CA HIS A 94 22.63 20.42 -20.66
C HIS A 94 22.27 18.94 -20.87
N THR A 95 22.34 18.12 -19.82
CA THR A 95 22.10 16.69 -19.91
C THR A 95 21.27 16.22 -18.71
N TYR A 96 20.27 15.41 -18.98
CA TYR A 96 19.40 14.74 -18.01
C TYR A 96 19.63 13.25 -18.11
N VAL A 97 19.95 12.61 -16.98
CA VAL A 97 20.27 11.18 -16.92
C VAL A 97 19.13 10.45 -16.20
N PHE A 98 18.50 9.50 -16.90
CA PHE A 98 17.40 8.70 -16.41
C PHE A 98 17.88 7.29 -16.10
N VAL A 99 17.77 6.85 -14.83
CA VAL A 99 18.33 5.59 -14.35
C VAL A 99 17.25 4.76 -13.64
N GLY A 100 17.16 3.47 -13.99
CA GLY A 100 16.37 2.48 -13.24
C GLY A 100 14.85 2.61 -13.35
N PHE A 101 14.33 3.31 -14.35
CA PHE A 101 12.90 3.35 -14.64
C PHE A 101 12.43 2.04 -15.27
N ASN A 102 11.16 1.66 -15.05
CA ASN A 102 10.52 0.53 -15.70
C ASN A 102 9.24 0.98 -16.41
N VAL A 103 8.18 1.23 -15.67
CA VAL A 103 6.92 1.74 -16.23
C VAL A 103 7.01 3.24 -16.36
N LEU A 104 6.72 3.75 -17.55
CA LEU A 104 6.58 5.17 -17.81
C LEU A 104 5.10 5.52 -17.99
N ASN A 105 4.62 6.51 -17.27
CA ASN A 105 3.33 7.10 -17.59
C ASN A 105 3.42 7.99 -18.84
N LYS A 106 2.29 8.43 -19.37
CA LYS A 106 2.26 9.25 -20.61
C LYS A 106 3.03 10.59 -20.46
N VAL A 107 3.01 11.17 -19.28
CA VAL A 107 3.72 12.44 -19.01
C VAL A 107 5.22 12.22 -19.00
N GLU A 108 5.68 11.20 -18.27
CA GLU A 108 7.10 10.80 -18.23
C GLU A 108 7.62 10.42 -19.62
N HIS A 109 6.87 9.63 -20.36
CA HIS A 109 7.23 9.23 -21.73
C HIS A 109 7.35 10.46 -22.66
N THR A 110 6.41 11.42 -22.54
CA THR A 110 6.46 12.66 -23.35
C THR A 110 7.64 13.53 -22.96
N LEU A 111 7.95 13.64 -21.66
CA LEU A 111 9.13 14.35 -21.17
C LEU A 111 10.42 13.74 -21.74
N PHE A 112 10.57 12.42 -21.61
CA PHE A 112 11.72 11.69 -22.11
C PHE A 112 11.88 11.88 -23.62
N LYS A 113 10.78 11.82 -24.36
CA LYS A 113 10.78 12.04 -25.80
C LYS A 113 11.25 13.46 -26.18
N LYS A 114 10.69 14.49 -25.55
CA LYS A 114 11.10 15.88 -25.80
C LYS A 114 12.58 16.12 -25.49
N LEU A 115 13.09 15.58 -24.38
CA LEU A 115 14.49 15.71 -23.99
C LEU A 115 15.42 14.89 -24.90
N ASN A 116 15.00 13.72 -25.34
CA ASN A 116 15.75 12.89 -26.28
C ASN A 116 15.86 13.54 -27.67
N GLU A 117 14.75 14.07 -28.19
CA GLU A 117 14.71 14.81 -29.45
C GLU A 117 15.59 16.06 -29.42
N ALA A 118 15.76 16.71 -28.29
CA ALA A 118 16.65 17.82 -28.06
C ALA A 118 18.13 17.44 -27.82
N GLY A 119 18.43 16.12 -27.79
CA GLY A 119 19.79 15.64 -27.48
C GLY A 119 20.22 15.86 -26.03
N LYS A 120 19.28 16.07 -25.11
CA LYS A 120 19.56 16.39 -23.71
C LYS A 120 19.31 15.20 -22.76
N ALA A 121 19.04 13.96 -23.25
CA ALA A 121 18.71 12.80 -22.43
C ALA A 121 19.69 11.65 -22.62
N LEU A 122 20.02 10.97 -21.52
CA LEU A 122 20.72 9.69 -21.49
C LEU A 122 19.92 8.69 -20.65
N PHE A 123 19.83 7.42 -21.11
CA PHE A 123 18.98 6.41 -20.51
C PHE A 123 19.79 5.20 -20.04
N TYR A 124 19.57 4.78 -18.82
CA TYR A 124 20.21 3.64 -18.18
C TYR A 124 19.12 2.71 -17.63
N TRP A 125 18.72 1.73 -18.45
CA TRP A 125 17.70 0.76 -18.09
C TRP A 125 18.32 -0.40 -17.35
N ASP A 126 17.63 -0.93 -16.32
CA ASP A 126 18.03 -2.13 -15.60
C ASP A 126 17.14 -3.30 -15.99
N TYR A 127 17.71 -4.31 -16.65
CA TYR A 127 17.00 -5.49 -17.12
C TYR A 127 17.93 -6.69 -17.26
N ASP A 128 17.37 -7.85 -17.62
CA ASP A 128 18.14 -9.03 -17.96
C ASP A 128 17.62 -9.66 -19.26
N THR A 129 18.54 -10.16 -20.08
CA THR A 129 18.23 -10.79 -21.36
C THR A 129 17.38 -12.05 -21.21
N PHE A 130 17.43 -12.68 -20.05
CA PHE A 130 16.63 -13.85 -19.70
C PHE A 130 15.14 -13.62 -19.92
N TYR A 131 14.58 -12.52 -19.42
CA TYR A 131 13.17 -12.21 -19.59
C TYR A 131 12.89 -11.22 -20.73
N LEU A 132 13.91 -10.51 -21.20
CA LEU A 132 13.74 -9.58 -22.34
C LEU A 132 13.55 -10.32 -23.66
N ASN A 133 14.36 -11.37 -23.91
CA ASN A 133 14.39 -12.10 -25.19
C ASN A 133 13.27 -13.14 -25.32
N LYS A 134 12.61 -13.49 -24.23
CA LYS A 134 11.46 -14.41 -24.23
C LYS A 134 10.17 -13.63 -24.45
N THR A 135 9.43 -13.94 -25.48
CA THR A 135 8.12 -13.33 -25.75
C THR A 135 7.06 -14.43 -25.83
N PRO A 136 5.94 -14.32 -25.09
CA PRO A 136 5.63 -13.27 -24.11
C PRO A 136 6.25 -13.53 -22.73
N HIS A 137 6.89 -12.54 -22.14
CA HIS A 137 7.34 -12.58 -20.74
C HIS A 137 7.01 -11.23 -20.08
N GLU A 138 6.21 -11.25 -19.01
CA GLU A 138 5.63 -10.06 -18.41
C GLU A 138 6.70 -9.10 -17.86
N ALA A 139 7.77 -9.63 -17.26
CA ALA A 139 8.84 -8.79 -16.69
C ALA A 139 9.53 -7.91 -17.74
N GLY A 140 9.57 -8.33 -18.99
CA GLY A 140 10.19 -7.57 -20.08
C GLY A 140 9.24 -6.61 -20.81
N GLU A 141 7.95 -6.58 -20.50
CA GLU A 141 6.94 -5.86 -21.28
C GLU A 141 7.27 -4.37 -21.45
N PHE A 142 7.46 -3.67 -20.35
CA PHE A 142 7.72 -2.23 -20.39
C PHE A 142 9.14 -1.90 -20.86
N ILE A 143 10.12 -2.70 -20.48
CA ILE A 143 11.51 -2.50 -20.90
C ILE A 143 11.66 -2.66 -22.42
N ARG A 144 10.98 -3.65 -23.06
CA ARG A 144 10.99 -3.78 -24.52
C ARG A 144 10.47 -2.52 -25.22
N ARG A 145 9.41 -1.92 -24.69
CA ARG A 145 8.86 -0.66 -25.20
C ARG A 145 9.83 0.49 -24.98
N ASN A 146 10.38 0.63 -23.77
CA ASN A 146 11.30 1.70 -23.44
C ASN A 146 12.58 1.64 -24.28
N LEU A 147 13.17 0.45 -24.47
CA LEU A 147 14.38 0.27 -25.30
C LEU A 147 14.17 0.59 -26.77
N ARG A 148 12.97 0.37 -27.30
CA ARG A 148 12.62 0.75 -28.69
C ARG A 148 12.63 2.27 -28.85
N ASP A 149 12.06 3.00 -27.87
CA ASP A 149 11.86 4.44 -27.93
C ASP A 149 13.09 5.21 -27.39
N PHE A 150 13.82 4.63 -26.45
CA PHE A 150 14.95 5.22 -25.74
C PHE A 150 16.05 4.17 -25.49
N PRO A 151 17.04 4.05 -26.39
CA PRO A 151 18.14 3.07 -26.26
C PRO A 151 18.92 3.25 -24.96
N SER A 152 19.44 2.13 -24.40
CA SER A 152 20.26 2.15 -23.20
C SER A 152 21.71 2.51 -23.49
N GLU A 153 22.33 3.30 -22.61
CA GLU A 153 23.77 3.61 -22.69
C GLU A 153 24.65 2.48 -22.10
N LEU A 154 24.06 1.54 -21.36
CA LEU A 154 24.81 0.43 -20.77
C LEU A 154 25.19 -0.63 -21.82
N PRO A 155 26.40 -1.22 -21.71
CA PRO A 155 26.82 -2.30 -22.60
C PRO A 155 25.99 -3.58 -22.36
N VAL A 156 25.79 -4.37 -23.41
CA VAL A 156 24.96 -5.60 -23.39
C VAL A 156 25.47 -6.61 -22.35
N SER A 157 26.77 -6.62 -22.04
CA SER A 157 27.35 -7.50 -21.03
C SER A 157 26.83 -7.28 -19.60
N CYS A 158 26.17 -6.16 -19.33
CA CYS A 158 25.55 -5.88 -18.03
C CYS A 158 24.21 -6.65 -17.81
N PHE A 159 23.67 -7.29 -18.84
CA PHE A 159 22.30 -7.76 -18.85
C PHE A 159 22.13 -9.27 -18.93
N ASP A 160 23.16 -10.04 -18.53
CA ASP A 160 23.16 -11.52 -18.59
C ASP A 160 23.51 -12.14 -17.23
N ASN A 161 22.81 -11.72 -16.20
CA ASN A 161 23.08 -12.15 -14.83
C ASN A 161 22.25 -13.38 -14.43
N LEU A 162 21.02 -13.52 -14.95
CA LEU A 162 20.13 -14.65 -14.64
C LEU A 162 20.52 -15.94 -15.36
N SER A 163 21.31 -15.89 -16.43
CA SER A 163 21.86 -17.07 -17.07
C SER A 163 22.98 -17.74 -16.25
N GLN A 164 23.57 -17.01 -15.31
CA GLN A 164 24.63 -17.52 -14.45
C GLN A 164 24.08 -18.45 -13.35
N PRO A 165 24.76 -19.54 -12.98
CA PRO A 165 24.34 -20.40 -11.88
C PRO A 165 24.27 -19.63 -10.55
N LYS A 166 23.22 -19.91 -9.76
CA LYS A 166 22.96 -19.30 -8.45
C LYS A 166 22.53 -20.37 -7.46
N ASP A 167 22.76 -20.12 -6.17
CA ASP A 167 22.23 -20.98 -5.10
C ASP A 167 20.76 -20.60 -4.83
N ILE A 168 19.84 -21.35 -5.42
CA ILE A 168 18.40 -21.09 -5.26
C ILE A 168 17.73 -22.24 -4.53
N THR A 169 17.03 -21.89 -3.45
CA THR A 169 16.27 -22.83 -2.62
C THR A 169 14.81 -22.42 -2.53
N PHE A 170 13.90 -23.34 -2.85
CA PHE A 170 12.47 -23.22 -2.57
C PHE A 170 12.15 -23.97 -1.30
N ILE A 171 11.41 -23.34 -0.39
CA ILE A 171 11.04 -23.90 0.90
C ILE A 171 9.52 -23.90 1.06
N GLU A 172 8.97 -25.07 1.28
CA GLU A 172 7.58 -25.26 1.68
C GLU A 172 7.45 -25.11 3.18
N SER A 173 6.51 -24.29 3.63
CA SER A 173 6.17 -24.15 5.04
C SER A 173 4.69 -24.45 5.26
N PRO A 174 4.30 -25.18 6.30
CA PRO A 174 2.88 -25.43 6.56
C PRO A 174 2.11 -24.17 6.96
N THR A 175 2.80 -23.16 7.51
CA THR A 175 2.17 -21.91 7.97
C THR A 175 3.09 -20.71 7.81
N GLU A 176 2.53 -19.50 7.80
CA GLU A 176 3.31 -18.25 7.83
C GLU A 176 4.18 -18.15 9.10
N ASN A 177 3.67 -18.62 10.24
CA ASN A 177 4.44 -18.66 11.48
C ASN A 177 5.64 -19.63 11.40
N GLY A 178 5.51 -20.74 10.67
CA GLY A 178 6.62 -21.65 10.36
C GLY A 178 7.75 -20.97 9.60
N GLN A 179 7.40 -20.12 8.61
CA GLN A 179 8.36 -19.32 7.87
C GLN A 179 9.14 -18.37 8.78
N VAL A 180 8.43 -17.66 9.67
CA VAL A 180 9.06 -16.73 10.62
C VAL A 180 9.98 -17.47 11.61
N ARG A 181 9.59 -18.65 12.08
CA ARG A 181 10.42 -19.48 12.98
C ARG A 181 11.70 -20.00 12.31
N TYR A 182 11.67 -20.22 11.02
CA TYR A 182 12.85 -20.64 10.24
C TYR A 182 13.83 -19.47 10.02
N LEU A 183 13.34 -18.24 9.94
CA LEU A 183 14.13 -17.06 9.60
C LEU A 183 15.39 -16.87 10.47
N PRO A 184 15.38 -17.03 11.81
CA PRO A 184 16.59 -16.91 12.63
C PRO A 184 17.70 -17.90 12.24
N GLN A 185 17.33 -19.13 11.89
CA GLN A 185 18.31 -20.11 11.41
C GLN A 185 18.90 -19.66 10.07
N TRP A 186 18.05 -19.25 9.13
CA TRP A 186 18.50 -18.76 7.83
C TRP A 186 19.45 -17.57 7.96
N ILE A 187 19.13 -16.61 8.83
CA ILE A 187 19.98 -15.42 9.07
C ILE A 187 21.35 -15.84 9.62
N ARG A 188 21.41 -16.74 10.62
CA ARG A 188 22.70 -17.21 11.18
C ARG A 188 23.61 -17.86 10.13
N GLU A 189 23.01 -18.55 9.17
CA GLU A 189 23.73 -19.27 8.11
C GLU A 189 24.10 -18.38 6.92
N ASN A 190 23.36 -17.27 6.70
CA ASN A 190 23.43 -16.52 5.45
C ASN A 190 23.68 -15.01 5.60
N LEU A 191 23.75 -14.48 6.83
CA LEU A 191 24.09 -13.07 7.04
C LEU A 191 25.49 -12.79 6.50
N THR A 192 25.58 -11.82 5.57
CA THR A 192 26.85 -11.40 4.99
C THR A 192 27.66 -10.57 6.00
N PRO A 193 29.00 -10.52 5.90
CA PRO A 193 29.82 -9.65 6.75
C PRO A 193 29.41 -8.17 6.64
N GLU A 194 29.04 -7.72 5.46
CA GLU A 194 28.37 -6.46 5.23
C GLU A 194 26.86 -6.67 5.28
N GLU A 195 26.27 -6.56 6.48
CA GLU A 195 24.86 -6.87 6.73
C GLU A 195 23.90 -6.27 5.69
N LYS A 196 24.22 -5.09 5.12
CA LYS A 196 23.44 -4.41 4.08
C LYS A 196 23.26 -5.20 2.77
N GLU A 197 24.12 -6.19 2.52
CA GLU A 197 24.02 -7.08 1.34
C GLU A 197 23.03 -8.23 1.56
N THR A 198 22.44 -8.33 2.75
CA THR A 198 21.44 -9.36 3.10
C THR A 198 20.07 -8.70 3.23
N ALA A 199 19.07 -9.27 2.56
CA ALA A 199 17.70 -8.79 2.65
C ALA A 199 16.68 -9.88 2.99
N VAL A 200 15.72 -9.50 3.83
CA VAL A 200 14.49 -10.22 4.13
C VAL A 200 13.34 -9.47 3.47
N VAL A 201 12.73 -10.07 2.48
CA VAL A 201 11.64 -9.44 1.69
C VAL A 201 10.31 -10.08 2.06
N LEU A 202 9.34 -9.27 2.42
CA LEU A 202 8.02 -9.70 2.84
C LEU A 202 7.01 -9.49 1.71
N CYS A 203 6.51 -10.58 1.11
CA CYS A 203 5.40 -10.50 0.17
C CYS A 203 4.08 -10.24 0.92
N ASN A 204 3.95 -10.78 2.14
CA ASN A 204 2.91 -10.40 3.10
C ASN A 204 3.50 -9.47 4.17
N GLU A 205 3.23 -8.18 4.06
CA GLU A 205 3.75 -7.16 4.98
C GLU A 205 3.24 -7.33 6.43
N ALA A 206 2.14 -8.08 6.64
CA ALA A 206 1.63 -8.37 7.98
C ALA A 206 2.62 -9.21 8.82
N LEU A 207 3.59 -9.87 8.17
CA LEU A 207 4.64 -10.62 8.87
C LEU A 207 5.75 -9.73 9.47
N LEU A 208 5.71 -8.41 9.26
CA LEU A 208 6.77 -7.52 9.78
C LEU A 208 6.95 -7.68 11.28
N GLN A 209 5.88 -7.59 12.06
CA GLN A 209 5.99 -7.68 13.52
C GLN A 209 6.52 -9.05 14.00
N PRO A 210 5.98 -10.20 13.57
CA PRO A 210 6.57 -11.50 13.91
C PRO A 210 8.03 -11.63 13.51
N VAL A 211 8.44 -11.12 12.34
CA VAL A 211 9.82 -11.12 11.86
C VAL A 211 10.72 -10.34 12.79
N LEU A 212 10.35 -9.12 13.19
CA LEU A 212 11.14 -8.30 14.10
C LEU A 212 11.37 -8.97 15.46
N HIS A 213 10.35 -9.65 15.99
CA HIS A 213 10.47 -10.40 17.25
C HIS A 213 11.27 -11.70 17.13
N SER A 214 11.53 -12.18 15.93
CA SER A 214 12.28 -13.41 15.69
C SER A 214 13.74 -13.20 15.33
N LEU A 215 14.20 -11.96 15.22
CA LEU A 215 15.56 -11.66 14.81
C LEU A 215 16.60 -12.22 15.81
N PRO A 216 17.65 -12.89 15.34
CA PRO A 216 18.69 -13.42 16.21
C PRO A 216 19.69 -12.33 16.64
N ASP A 217 20.36 -12.56 17.79
CA ASP A 217 21.29 -11.60 18.42
C ASP A 217 22.54 -11.26 17.58
N ASN A 218 22.82 -12.03 16.53
CA ASN A 218 23.97 -11.77 15.64
C ASN A 218 23.71 -10.65 14.62
N VAL A 219 22.47 -10.18 14.47
CA VAL A 219 22.15 -9.01 13.66
C VAL A 219 22.42 -7.75 14.48
N LYS A 220 23.37 -6.93 14.06
CA LYS A 220 23.76 -5.72 14.79
C LYS A 220 22.91 -4.51 14.42
N HIS A 221 22.62 -4.39 13.14
CA HIS A 221 21.85 -3.29 12.61
C HIS A 221 20.78 -3.79 11.65
N ILE A 222 19.64 -3.15 11.67
CA ILE A 222 18.52 -3.46 10.80
C ILE A 222 17.95 -2.16 10.21
N ASN A 223 17.65 -2.19 8.95
CA ASN A 223 16.90 -1.12 8.29
C ASN A 223 15.54 -1.67 7.83
N ILE A 224 14.48 -1.00 8.22
CA ILE A 224 13.10 -1.35 7.87
C ILE A 224 12.55 -0.24 6.98
N THR A 225 12.25 -0.59 5.73
CA THR A 225 11.74 0.38 4.75
C THR A 225 10.21 0.46 4.73
N MET A 226 9.54 -0.58 5.20
CA MET A 226 8.08 -0.60 5.29
C MET A 226 7.59 0.25 6.44
N GLY A 227 6.49 0.96 6.23
CA GLY A 227 5.81 1.63 7.33
C GLY A 227 5.08 0.61 8.21
N PHE A 228 5.17 0.77 9.54
CA PHE A 228 4.39 -0.04 10.46
C PHE A 228 2.90 0.38 10.38
N PRO A 229 1.96 -0.54 10.11
CA PRO A 229 0.55 -0.18 10.00
C PRO A 229 0.02 0.40 11.31
N LEU A 230 -0.55 1.61 11.28
CA LEU A 230 -1.13 2.24 12.47
C LEU A 230 -2.24 1.38 13.08
N SER A 231 -2.95 0.61 12.24
CA SER A 231 -4.00 -0.33 12.66
C SER A 231 -3.52 -1.45 13.60
N GLN A 232 -2.23 -1.74 13.64
CA GLN A 232 -1.63 -2.75 14.52
C GLN A 232 -1.09 -2.15 15.84
N THR A 233 -1.36 -0.88 16.10
CA THR A 233 -0.89 -0.20 17.31
C THR A 233 -1.95 -0.11 18.41
N PRO A 234 -1.54 -0.05 19.69
CA PRO A 234 -2.48 0.20 20.77
C PRO A 234 -3.19 1.56 20.65
N ALA A 235 -2.56 2.57 20.02
CA ALA A 235 -3.19 3.87 19.79
C ALA A 235 -4.44 3.78 18.91
N TYR A 236 -4.38 2.94 17.86
CA TYR A 236 -5.52 2.68 16.99
C TYR A 236 -6.66 1.97 17.72
N SER A 237 -6.37 0.88 18.45
CA SER A 237 -7.38 0.12 19.18
C SER A 237 -8.03 0.97 20.29
N PHE A 238 -7.25 1.85 20.94
CA PHE A 238 -7.77 2.77 21.94
C PHE A 238 -8.77 3.78 21.37
N VAL A 239 -8.40 4.43 20.27
CA VAL A 239 -9.32 5.38 19.61
C VAL A 239 -10.58 4.68 19.12
N ASN A 240 -10.46 3.49 18.51
CA ASN A 240 -11.64 2.75 18.07
C ASN A 240 -12.55 2.34 19.23
N ALA A 241 -12.01 1.87 20.36
CA ALA A 241 -12.80 1.53 21.53
C ALA A 241 -13.54 2.77 22.10
N LEU A 242 -12.88 3.93 22.14
CA LEU A 242 -13.52 5.19 22.56
C LEU A 242 -14.58 5.67 21.56
N MET A 243 -14.33 5.52 20.26
CA MET A 243 -15.31 5.83 19.22
C MET A 243 -16.55 4.95 19.34
N GLU A 244 -16.39 3.63 19.49
CA GLU A 244 -17.49 2.69 19.66
C GLU A 244 -18.28 2.98 20.96
N LEU A 245 -17.59 3.27 22.04
CA LEU A 245 -18.23 3.65 23.31
C LEU A 245 -19.21 4.83 23.14
N HIS A 246 -18.82 5.87 22.40
CA HIS A 246 -19.62 7.10 22.27
C HIS A 246 -20.59 7.10 21.09
N THR A 247 -20.41 6.24 20.07
CA THR A 247 -21.30 6.17 18.90
C THR A 247 -22.38 5.11 19.04
N SER A 248 -22.01 3.87 19.34
CA SER A 248 -22.93 2.73 19.48
C SER A 248 -23.13 2.28 20.92
N GLY A 249 -22.13 2.52 21.77
CA GLY A 249 -22.14 2.09 23.17
C GLY A 249 -23.00 2.94 24.11
N TYR A 250 -23.21 4.22 23.79
CA TYR A 250 -24.05 5.14 24.59
C TYR A 250 -25.44 5.29 23.98
N ASN A 251 -26.45 5.02 24.79
CA ASN A 251 -27.85 5.22 24.39
C ASN A 251 -28.39 6.53 24.99
N PRO A 252 -28.59 7.58 24.18
CA PRO A 252 -29.06 8.87 24.65
C PRO A 252 -30.48 8.88 25.22
N ASN A 253 -31.32 7.88 24.83
CA ASN A 253 -32.71 7.80 25.28
C ASN A 253 -32.84 7.40 26.76
N ASN A 254 -31.92 6.54 27.24
CA ASN A 254 -31.94 6.08 28.63
C ASN A 254 -30.70 6.56 29.44
N GLY A 255 -29.77 7.25 28.80
CA GLY A 255 -28.57 7.82 29.42
C GLY A 255 -27.56 6.77 29.92
N ARG A 256 -27.54 5.55 29.33
CA ARG A 256 -26.73 4.43 29.78
C ARG A 256 -25.76 3.95 28.72
N TYR A 257 -24.65 3.38 29.18
CA TYR A 257 -23.68 2.70 28.32
C TYR A 257 -23.97 1.20 28.22
N LEU A 258 -23.53 0.58 27.11
CA LEU A 258 -23.46 -0.88 26.97
C LEU A 258 -22.23 -1.41 27.72
N PHE A 259 -22.42 -2.46 28.50
CA PHE A 259 -21.35 -3.11 29.29
C PHE A 259 -20.16 -3.54 28.44
N ALA A 260 -20.41 -4.15 27.26
CA ALA A 260 -19.35 -4.63 26.39
C ALA A 260 -18.37 -3.51 25.99
N GLU A 261 -18.88 -2.34 25.60
CA GLU A 261 -18.07 -1.20 25.18
C GLU A 261 -17.34 -0.56 26.38
N VAL A 262 -17.99 -0.48 27.53
CA VAL A 262 -17.35 -0.02 28.77
C VAL A 262 -16.19 -0.92 29.15
N ILE A 263 -16.39 -2.23 29.15
CA ILE A 263 -15.32 -3.20 29.47
C ILE A 263 -14.19 -3.18 28.45
N SER A 264 -14.48 -2.98 27.17
CA SER A 264 -13.47 -2.82 26.13
C SER A 264 -12.51 -1.65 26.44
N VAL A 265 -13.06 -0.50 26.86
CA VAL A 265 -12.27 0.66 27.26
C VAL A 265 -11.53 0.43 28.59
N LEU A 266 -12.18 -0.14 29.61
CA LEU A 266 -11.54 -0.37 30.92
C LEU A 266 -10.39 -1.40 30.86
N LYS A 267 -10.51 -2.43 30.01
CA LYS A 267 -9.46 -3.43 29.79
C LYS A 267 -8.31 -2.95 28.93
N HIS A 268 -8.50 -1.84 28.21
CA HIS A 268 -7.47 -1.35 27.32
C HIS A 268 -6.18 -0.98 28.09
N PRO A 269 -4.98 -1.40 27.65
CA PRO A 269 -3.71 -1.11 28.34
C PRO A 269 -3.51 0.36 28.67
N TYR A 270 -3.86 1.26 27.75
CA TYR A 270 -3.74 2.71 27.99
C TYR A 270 -4.66 3.21 29.10
N THR A 271 -5.89 2.72 29.18
CA THR A 271 -6.79 3.08 30.27
C THR A 271 -6.25 2.62 31.63
N ARG A 272 -5.72 1.40 31.71
CA ARG A 272 -5.10 0.87 32.93
C ARG A 272 -3.84 1.61 33.36
N GLN A 273 -3.05 2.08 32.39
CA GLN A 273 -1.88 2.92 32.67
C GLN A 273 -2.28 4.33 33.18
N LEU A 274 -3.39 4.88 32.67
CA LEU A 274 -3.86 6.21 33.01
C LEU A 274 -4.65 6.24 34.33
N SER A 275 -5.39 5.18 34.65
CA SER A 275 -6.30 5.10 35.80
C SER A 275 -6.09 3.83 36.62
N PRO A 276 -5.61 3.92 37.85
CA PRO A 276 -5.54 2.80 38.80
C PRO A 276 -6.91 2.22 39.16
N GLU A 277 -7.97 3.02 39.06
CA GLU A 277 -9.33 2.64 39.43
C GLU A 277 -10.02 1.80 38.31
N ALA A 278 -9.48 1.79 37.08
CA ALA A 278 -10.07 1.10 35.93
C ALA A 278 -10.28 -0.41 36.18
N GLU A 279 -9.30 -1.07 36.81
CA GLU A 279 -9.38 -2.50 37.10
C GLU A 279 -10.40 -2.83 38.20
N LYS A 280 -10.45 -2.03 39.27
CA LYS A 280 -11.43 -2.19 40.34
C LYS A 280 -12.84 -1.95 39.84
N LEU A 281 -13.02 -0.94 38.99
CA LEU A 281 -14.31 -0.63 38.37
C LEU A 281 -14.78 -1.80 37.47
N GLU A 282 -13.88 -2.33 36.62
CA GLU A 282 -14.16 -3.52 35.78
C GLU A 282 -14.64 -4.71 36.63
N GLN A 283 -13.91 -5.04 37.71
CA GLN A 283 -14.25 -6.15 38.60
C GLN A 283 -15.60 -5.93 39.28
N THR A 284 -15.90 -4.69 39.69
CA THR A 284 -17.16 -4.33 40.34
C THR A 284 -18.34 -4.48 39.37
N LEU A 285 -18.22 -3.91 38.17
CA LEU A 285 -19.28 -4.01 37.15
C LEU A 285 -19.54 -5.45 36.72
N THR A 286 -18.49 -6.27 36.62
CA THR A 286 -18.61 -7.70 36.28
C THR A 286 -19.28 -8.50 37.41
N ARG A 287 -18.83 -8.33 38.65
CA ARG A 287 -19.37 -9.01 39.82
C ARG A 287 -20.87 -8.69 40.05
N ASP A 288 -21.21 -7.40 39.86
CA ASP A 288 -22.57 -6.92 40.15
C ASP A 288 -23.49 -7.03 38.90
N ASN A 289 -23.05 -7.69 37.82
CA ASN A 289 -23.79 -7.88 36.55
C ASN A 289 -24.42 -6.59 36.00
N ARG A 290 -23.64 -5.47 35.99
CA ARG A 290 -24.10 -4.16 35.54
C ARG A 290 -24.04 -4.04 34.01
N PHE A 291 -25.06 -4.61 33.33
CA PHE A 291 -25.12 -4.61 31.87
C PHE A 291 -25.34 -3.24 31.22
N TYR A 292 -25.89 -2.30 31.96
CA TYR A 292 -26.19 -0.94 31.49
C TYR A 292 -25.78 0.11 32.54
N PRO A 293 -24.48 0.32 32.75
CA PRO A 293 -24.03 1.30 33.76
C PRO A 293 -24.36 2.74 33.36
N LEU A 294 -24.60 3.57 34.36
CA LEU A 294 -24.77 5.02 34.20
C LEU A 294 -23.39 5.71 34.10
N PRO A 295 -23.28 6.84 33.40
CA PRO A 295 -22.05 7.64 33.40
C PRO A 295 -21.53 7.99 34.79
N SER A 296 -22.40 8.25 35.72
CA SER A 296 -22.04 8.56 37.11
C SER A 296 -21.40 7.39 37.86
N GLU A 297 -21.70 6.16 37.51
CA GLU A 297 -21.11 4.95 38.10
C GLU A 297 -19.70 4.69 37.55
N LEU A 298 -19.35 5.29 36.41
CA LEU A 298 -18.08 5.07 35.68
C LEU A 298 -17.01 6.13 36.02
N LYS A 299 -17.38 7.30 36.54
CA LYS A 299 -16.49 8.44 36.80
C LYS A 299 -15.83 8.32 38.16
N GLN A 300 -14.89 7.40 38.35
CA GLN A 300 -14.22 7.15 39.62
C GLN A 300 -12.98 8.03 39.81
N ASP A 301 -12.38 8.54 38.74
CA ASP A 301 -11.28 9.49 38.74
C ASP A 301 -11.37 10.44 37.56
N GLU A 302 -10.45 11.42 37.48
CA GLU A 302 -10.41 12.45 36.41
C GLU A 302 -10.29 11.84 35.02
N VAL A 303 -9.53 10.73 34.87
CA VAL A 303 -9.35 10.05 33.56
C VAL A 303 -10.63 9.35 33.16
N LEU A 304 -11.21 8.56 34.05
CA LEU A 304 -12.47 7.86 33.78
C LEU A 304 -13.61 8.87 33.55
N GLU A 305 -13.60 10.02 34.25
CA GLU A 305 -14.54 11.09 33.94
C GLU A 305 -14.36 11.65 32.54
N LEU A 306 -13.13 11.87 32.09
CA LEU A 306 -12.84 12.29 30.69
C LEU A 306 -13.38 11.29 29.69
N LEU A 307 -13.12 9.98 29.90
CA LEU A 307 -13.47 8.93 28.94
C LEU A 307 -14.96 8.60 28.93
N PHE A 308 -15.66 8.62 30.08
CA PHE A 308 -17.06 8.20 30.21
C PHE A 308 -18.06 9.36 30.32
N THR A 309 -17.66 10.59 30.09
CA THR A 309 -18.60 11.70 29.92
C THR A 309 -19.20 11.66 28.52
N PRO A 310 -20.54 11.50 28.38
CA PRO A 310 -21.18 11.46 27.06
C PRO A 310 -20.88 12.69 26.22
N ARG A 311 -20.54 12.49 24.95
CA ARG A 311 -20.23 13.59 24.03
C ARG A 311 -21.45 13.91 23.16
N ARG A 312 -21.68 15.20 22.88
CA ARG A 312 -22.87 15.67 22.20
C ARG A 312 -22.72 15.71 20.70
N ASN A 313 -21.52 15.90 20.20
CA ASN A 313 -21.21 16.06 18.79
C ASN A 313 -19.80 15.56 18.46
N ASN A 314 -19.48 15.53 17.18
CA ASN A 314 -18.18 15.05 16.69
C ASN A 314 -17.00 15.95 17.15
N LEU A 315 -17.23 17.26 17.34
CA LEU A 315 -16.19 18.17 17.79
C LEU A 315 -15.77 17.86 19.24
N ASP A 316 -16.76 17.71 20.15
CA ASP A 316 -16.52 17.32 21.54
C ASP A 316 -15.83 15.95 21.63
N LEU A 317 -16.15 15.04 20.70
CA LEU A 317 -15.53 13.73 20.62
C LEU A 317 -14.05 13.84 20.19
N CYS A 318 -13.74 14.65 19.18
CA CYS A 318 -12.35 14.93 18.79
C CYS A 318 -11.54 15.56 19.92
N CYS A 319 -12.10 16.51 20.66
CA CYS A 319 -11.46 17.12 21.83
C CYS A 319 -11.10 16.06 22.89
N MET A 320 -12.05 15.20 23.23
CA MET A 320 -11.83 14.12 24.19
C MET A 320 -10.76 13.14 23.73
N LEU A 321 -10.81 12.70 22.47
CA LEU A 321 -9.80 11.80 21.89
C LEU A 321 -8.40 12.44 21.93
N SER A 322 -8.28 13.71 21.52
CA SER A 322 -7.01 14.45 21.56
C SER A 322 -6.45 14.56 22.96
N GLU A 323 -7.29 14.82 23.96
CA GLU A 323 -6.88 14.91 25.35
C GLU A 323 -6.47 13.55 25.93
N ALA A 324 -7.22 12.50 25.65
CA ALA A 324 -6.89 11.13 26.05
C ALA A 324 -5.53 10.68 25.47
N ILE A 325 -5.29 10.95 24.19
CA ILE A 325 -4.01 10.62 23.53
C ILE A 325 -2.86 11.40 24.15
N LYS A 326 -3.04 12.70 24.47
CA LYS A 326 -2.02 13.52 25.14
C LYS A 326 -1.67 12.96 26.52
N LYS A 327 -2.65 12.56 27.33
CA LYS A 327 -2.40 11.96 28.65
C LYS A 327 -1.57 10.68 28.53
N VAL A 328 -1.88 9.79 27.53
CA VAL A 328 -1.06 8.60 27.25
C VAL A 328 0.36 9.00 26.83
N ALA A 329 0.50 9.95 25.90
CA ALA A 329 1.81 10.39 25.40
C ALA A 329 2.71 10.95 26.51
N THR A 330 2.13 11.63 27.51
CA THR A 330 2.85 12.15 28.68
C THR A 330 3.48 11.03 29.51
N ILE A 331 2.77 9.91 29.70
CA ILE A 331 3.31 8.73 30.41
C ILE A 331 4.50 8.14 29.65
N TYR A 332 4.38 7.96 28.34
CA TYR A 332 5.48 7.44 27.50
C TYR A 332 6.70 8.39 27.48
N GLN A 333 6.50 9.70 27.56
CA GLN A 333 7.61 10.66 27.67
C GLN A 333 8.34 10.55 29.02
N GLN A 334 7.63 10.32 30.10
CA GLN A 334 8.22 10.15 31.44
C GLN A 334 9.01 8.83 31.54
N GLN A 335 8.52 7.76 30.93
CA GLN A 335 9.18 6.46 30.91
C GLN A 335 10.41 6.43 29.99
N ALA A 336 10.44 7.23 28.93
CA ALA A 336 11.54 7.30 27.97
C ALA A 336 12.88 7.77 28.57
N ALA A 337 12.86 8.44 29.72
CA ALA A 337 14.08 8.82 30.43
C ALA A 337 14.89 7.62 30.97
N SER A 338 14.29 6.44 31.06
CA SER A 338 14.89 5.24 31.65
C SER A 338 15.19 4.10 30.68
N HIS A 339 14.52 4.03 29.52
CA HIS A 339 14.72 2.98 28.51
C HIS A 339 14.44 3.53 27.10
N SER A 340 15.34 3.28 26.15
CA SER A 340 15.18 3.63 24.73
C SER A 340 15.15 2.35 23.91
N ASP A 341 14.00 1.71 23.81
CA ASP A 341 13.76 0.59 22.89
C ASP A 341 13.13 1.10 21.59
N ALA A 342 13.43 0.41 20.46
CA ALA A 342 12.85 0.73 19.15
C ALA A 342 11.30 0.67 19.15
N PHE A 343 10.71 -0.21 19.96
CA PHE A 343 9.27 -0.29 20.13
C PHE A 343 8.67 0.90 20.88
N ASP A 344 9.37 1.44 21.87
CA ASP A 344 8.92 2.65 22.57
C ASP A 344 8.86 3.85 21.62
N GLN A 345 9.83 3.96 20.72
CA GLN A 345 9.82 4.97 19.67
C GLN A 345 8.63 4.79 18.74
N LEU A 346 8.37 3.56 18.27
CA LEU A 346 7.23 3.23 17.42
C LEU A 346 5.90 3.62 18.10
N TYR A 347 5.73 3.31 19.38
CA TYR A 347 4.50 3.65 20.11
C TYR A 347 4.33 5.16 20.26
N ARG A 348 5.38 5.91 20.52
CA ARG A 348 5.35 7.38 20.56
C ARG A 348 4.97 7.98 19.22
N GLU A 349 5.56 7.50 18.14
CA GLU A 349 5.21 7.92 16.78
C GLU A 349 3.76 7.55 16.44
N SER A 350 3.27 6.40 16.92
CA SER A 350 1.87 6.01 16.73
C SER A 350 0.89 6.98 17.41
N LEU A 351 1.21 7.39 18.63
CA LEU A 351 0.41 8.38 19.38
C LEU A 351 0.45 9.75 18.68
N PHE A 352 1.63 10.19 18.23
CA PHE A 352 1.77 11.45 17.48
C PHE A 352 0.99 11.43 16.17
N LYS A 353 1.09 10.35 15.39
CA LYS A 353 0.35 10.18 14.14
C LYS A 353 -1.16 10.18 14.38
N THR A 354 -1.61 9.41 15.38
CA THR A 354 -3.03 9.35 15.78
C THR A 354 -3.55 10.72 16.19
N TYR A 355 -2.80 11.43 17.04
CA TYR A 355 -3.12 12.79 17.48
C TYR A 355 -3.25 13.75 16.28
N THR A 356 -2.30 13.69 15.34
CA THR A 356 -2.31 14.53 14.14
C THR A 356 -3.55 14.27 13.28
N LEU A 357 -3.93 12.99 13.10
CA LEU A 357 -5.13 12.64 12.37
C LEU A 357 -6.41 13.12 13.05
N VAL A 358 -6.55 12.91 14.36
CA VAL A 358 -7.71 13.39 15.13
C VAL A 358 -7.82 14.91 15.05
N ASN A 359 -6.70 15.64 15.20
CA ASN A 359 -6.70 17.10 15.07
C ASN A 359 -7.05 17.59 13.67
N ARG A 360 -6.63 16.87 12.64
CA ARG A 360 -7.05 17.20 11.26
C ARG A 360 -8.58 17.11 11.10
N PHE A 361 -9.19 16.07 11.63
CA PHE A 361 -10.65 15.95 11.64
C PHE A 361 -11.31 17.02 12.51
N HIS A 362 -10.72 17.34 13.67
CA HIS A 362 -11.19 18.44 14.51
C HIS A 362 -11.27 19.76 13.72
N THR A 363 -10.19 20.12 13.02
CA THR A 363 -10.13 21.35 12.21
C THR A 363 -11.18 21.35 11.08
N LEU A 364 -11.35 20.24 10.36
CA LEU A 364 -12.34 20.11 9.30
C LEU A 364 -13.80 20.23 9.81
N ILE A 365 -14.07 19.77 11.03
CA ILE A 365 -15.39 19.91 11.66
C ILE A 365 -15.59 21.34 12.16
N GLU A 366 -14.59 21.94 12.77
CA GLU A 366 -14.61 23.32 13.30
C GLU A 366 -14.80 24.34 12.15
N SER A 367 -14.08 24.15 11.02
CA SER A 367 -14.24 24.98 9.81
C SER A 367 -15.54 24.73 9.06
N LYS A 368 -16.35 23.75 9.48
CA LYS A 368 -17.61 23.30 8.82
C LYS A 368 -17.42 22.70 7.43
N GLU A 369 -16.20 22.34 7.08
CA GLU A 369 -15.92 21.61 5.83
C GLU A 369 -16.34 20.13 5.92
N LEU A 370 -16.42 19.59 7.13
CA LEU A 370 -16.92 18.24 7.39
C LEU A 370 -18.13 18.30 8.33
N ASN A 371 -19.33 18.05 7.80
CA ASN A 371 -20.57 17.95 8.57
C ASN A 371 -21.23 16.60 8.31
N VAL A 372 -21.00 15.65 9.21
CA VAL A 372 -21.48 14.27 9.08
C VAL A 372 -22.01 13.74 10.42
N GLN A 373 -22.85 12.71 10.37
CA GLN A 373 -23.33 12.00 11.56
C GLN A 373 -22.20 11.21 12.24
N ALA A 374 -22.33 10.94 13.54
CA ALA A 374 -21.32 10.27 14.35
C ALA A 374 -20.87 8.90 13.78
N GLY A 375 -21.79 8.07 13.31
CA GLY A 375 -21.43 6.79 12.69
C GLY A 375 -20.69 6.91 11.35
N THR A 376 -20.91 7.98 10.58
CA THR A 376 -20.14 8.27 9.37
C THR A 376 -18.77 8.83 9.73
N PHE A 377 -18.70 9.71 10.73
CA PHE A 377 -17.43 10.20 11.27
C PHE A 377 -16.53 9.06 11.76
N GLN A 378 -17.07 8.13 12.55
CA GLN A 378 -16.35 6.94 13.01
C GLN A 378 -15.76 6.17 11.82
N ARG A 379 -16.57 5.85 10.80
CA ARG A 379 -16.09 5.11 9.62
C ARG A 379 -14.99 5.85 8.86
N LEU A 380 -15.09 7.16 8.72
CA LEU A 380 -14.08 7.99 8.05
C LEU A 380 -12.77 8.00 8.86
N LEU A 381 -12.82 8.27 10.16
CA LEU A 381 -11.64 8.28 11.02
C LEU A 381 -10.96 6.91 11.04
N THR A 382 -11.72 5.84 11.28
CA THR A 382 -11.21 4.46 11.27
C THR A 382 -10.56 4.11 9.93
N ARG A 383 -11.18 4.49 8.80
CA ARG A 383 -10.62 4.24 7.46
C ARG A 383 -9.29 4.98 7.25
N VAL A 384 -9.22 6.25 7.60
CA VAL A 384 -7.98 7.04 7.46
C VAL A 384 -6.89 6.51 8.36
N MET A 385 -7.21 6.16 9.60
CA MET A 385 -6.25 5.56 10.53
C MET A 385 -5.76 4.19 10.06
N SER A 386 -6.66 3.31 9.57
CA SER A 386 -6.29 1.97 9.10
C SER A 386 -5.44 1.98 7.82
N SER A 387 -5.58 3.00 6.99
CA SER A 387 -4.75 3.19 5.79
C SER A 387 -3.43 3.93 6.07
N SER A 388 -3.22 4.40 7.29
CA SER A 388 -2.01 5.12 7.68
C SER A 388 -0.93 4.18 8.19
N SER A 389 0.34 4.50 7.87
CA SER A 389 1.51 3.82 8.40
C SER A 389 2.42 4.78 9.15
N ILE A 390 3.23 4.23 10.03
CA ILE A 390 4.26 4.93 10.80
C ILE A 390 5.59 4.60 10.16
N PRO A 391 6.36 5.58 9.65
CA PRO A 391 7.68 5.29 9.10
C PRO A 391 8.65 4.86 10.21
N PHE A 392 9.48 3.87 9.93
CA PHE A 392 10.63 3.61 10.76
C PHE A 392 11.73 4.61 10.42
N HIS A 393 12.33 5.21 11.44
CA HIS A 393 13.49 6.08 11.27
C HIS A 393 14.75 5.23 11.30
N GLY A 394 15.12 4.65 10.15
CA GLY A 394 16.36 3.91 9.94
C GLY A 394 17.30 4.64 8.98
N GLU A 395 18.60 4.37 9.06
CA GLU A 395 19.54 4.84 8.05
C GLU A 395 19.52 3.86 6.86
N PRO A 396 19.11 4.29 5.66
CA PRO A 396 18.81 3.39 4.54
C PRO A 396 19.97 2.52 4.05
N ALA A 397 21.21 2.86 4.41
CA ALA A 397 22.40 2.17 3.94
C ALA A 397 23.07 1.28 5.01
N ILE A 398 22.48 1.12 6.19
CA ILE A 398 23.10 0.43 7.32
C ILE A 398 22.28 -0.78 7.71
N GLY A 399 22.97 -1.91 7.98
CA GLY A 399 22.38 -3.13 8.50
C GLY A 399 21.62 -3.99 7.50
N MET A 400 21.14 -5.13 7.99
CA MET A 400 20.31 -6.05 7.21
C MET A 400 18.99 -5.37 6.81
N GLN A 401 18.57 -5.57 5.57
CA GLN A 401 17.40 -4.91 5.03
C GLN A 401 16.14 -5.76 5.23
N VAL A 402 15.10 -5.20 5.83
CA VAL A 402 13.75 -5.81 5.89
C VAL A 402 12.77 -4.91 5.14
N MET A 403 12.17 -5.43 4.08
CA MET A 403 11.41 -4.62 3.14
C MET A 403 10.27 -5.38 2.46
N GLY A 404 9.29 -4.66 1.94
CA GLY A 404 8.31 -5.20 1.02
C GLY A 404 8.88 -5.36 -0.40
N VAL A 405 8.13 -6.04 -1.26
CA VAL A 405 8.58 -6.31 -2.64
C VAL A 405 8.77 -5.02 -3.45
N LEU A 406 7.92 -4.03 -3.24
CA LEU A 406 7.98 -2.77 -4.02
C LEU A 406 9.14 -1.88 -3.61
N GLU A 407 9.59 -1.97 -2.38
CA GLU A 407 10.73 -1.22 -1.83
C GLU A 407 12.07 -1.76 -2.31
N THR A 408 12.12 -2.98 -2.86
CA THR A 408 13.34 -3.57 -3.43
C THR A 408 13.77 -2.95 -4.76
N ARG A 409 13.00 -2.00 -5.27
CA ARG A 409 13.25 -1.34 -6.55
C ARG A 409 14.65 -0.70 -6.60
N ASN A 410 15.42 -1.05 -7.63
CA ASN A 410 16.78 -0.59 -7.89
C ASN A 410 17.81 -0.92 -6.79
N LEU A 411 17.49 -1.89 -5.91
CA LEU A 411 18.44 -2.39 -4.91
C LEU A 411 18.93 -3.79 -5.28
N ASP A 412 20.19 -4.05 -5.02
CA ASP A 412 20.82 -5.34 -5.21
C ASP A 412 21.27 -5.92 -3.88
N PHE A 413 21.05 -7.22 -3.70
CA PHE A 413 21.45 -7.94 -2.51
C PHE A 413 22.21 -9.21 -2.91
N ARG A 414 23.18 -9.57 -2.12
CA ARG A 414 23.95 -10.78 -2.32
C ARG A 414 23.19 -12.01 -1.84
N HIS A 415 22.59 -11.92 -0.65
CA HIS A 415 21.77 -12.96 -0.06
C HIS A 415 20.35 -12.47 0.17
N LEU A 416 19.39 -13.24 -0.30
CA LEU A 416 17.96 -12.91 -0.26
C LEU A 416 17.15 -14.04 0.36
N ILE A 417 16.20 -13.68 1.23
CA ILE A 417 15.06 -14.53 1.56
C ILE A 417 13.77 -13.77 1.32
N LEU A 418 12.84 -14.38 0.58
CA LEU A 418 11.49 -13.87 0.38
C LEU A 418 10.52 -14.75 1.16
N LEU A 419 9.66 -14.16 1.99
CA LEU A 419 8.63 -14.85 2.77
C LEU A 419 7.24 -14.64 2.15
N SER A 420 6.39 -15.67 2.25
CA SER A 420 5.03 -15.70 1.70
C SER A 420 4.98 -15.47 0.20
N VAL A 421 5.84 -16.16 -0.56
CA VAL A 421 5.86 -16.10 -2.03
C VAL A 421 4.72 -16.94 -2.59
N ASN A 422 3.49 -16.58 -2.22
CA ASN A 422 2.26 -17.27 -2.59
C ASN A 422 1.49 -16.52 -3.67
N GLU A 423 0.69 -17.25 -4.43
CA GLU A 423 -0.27 -16.66 -5.36
C GLU A 423 -1.26 -15.76 -4.60
N GLY A 424 -1.51 -14.55 -5.12
CA GLY A 424 -2.33 -13.54 -4.45
C GLY A 424 -1.57 -12.62 -3.48
N GLN A 425 -0.38 -13.02 -3.03
CA GLN A 425 0.57 -12.15 -2.31
C GLN A 425 1.64 -11.59 -3.27
N LEU A 426 2.15 -12.44 -4.16
CA LEU A 426 3.06 -12.06 -5.23
C LEU A 426 2.67 -12.78 -6.55
N PRO A 427 2.04 -12.13 -7.51
CA PRO A 427 1.58 -10.73 -7.47
C PRO A 427 0.43 -10.51 -6.48
N LYS A 428 0.35 -9.31 -5.90
CA LYS A 428 -0.73 -8.98 -4.97
C LYS A 428 -2.07 -8.95 -5.71
N ALA A 429 -3.02 -9.78 -5.28
CA ALA A 429 -4.36 -9.78 -5.83
C ALA A 429 -5.06 -8.47 -5.45
N GLY A 430 -5.29 -7.62 -6.42
CA GLY A 430 -6.06 -6.39 -6.24
C GLY A 430 -7.34 -6.47 -7.06
N GLY A 431 -8.48 -6.49 -6.42
CA GLY A 431 -9.75 -6.25 -7.09
C GLY A 431 -9.80 -4.81 -7.58
N ASP A 432 -9.63 -4.57 -8.88
CA ASP A 432 -9.86 -3.26 -9.48
C ASP A 432 -11.36 -3.03 -9.63
N SER A 433 -12.00 -2.55 -8.58
CA SER A 433 -13.35 -2.01 -8.66
C SER A 433 -13.31 -0.64 -9.35
N SER A 434 -12.92 -0.62 -10.62
CA SER A 434 -12.91 0.61 -11.41
C SER A 434 -14.27 0.79 -12.09
N PHE A 435 -14.78 2.04 -12.08
CA PHE A 435 -15.95 2.43 -12.87
C PHE A 435 -15.69 2.27 -14.38
N ILE A 436 -14.42 2.37 -14.82
CA ILE A 436 -14.03 2.19 -16.23
C ILE A 436 -13.73 0.71 -16.47
N PRO A 437 -14.50 0.02 -17.36
CA PRO A 437 -14.29 -1.40 -17.68
C PRO A 437 -12.89 -1.70 -18.22
N TYR A 438 -12.40 -2.93 -17.97
CA TYR A 438 -11.08 -3.39 -18.39
C TYR A 438 -10.78 -3.14 -19.87
N ASN A 439 -11.72 -3.48 -20.79
CA ASN A 439 -11.53 -3.33 -22.22
C ASN A 439 -11.34 -1.87 -22.65
N LEU A 440 -12.09 -0.94 -22.05
CA LEU A 440 -11.91 0.49 -22.30
C LEU A 440 -10.56 0.98 -21.77
N ARG A 441 -10.18 0.57 -20.56
CA ARG A 441 -8.86 0.90 -20.00
C ARG A 441 -7.73 0.43 -20.90
N LYS A 442 -7.82 -0.80 -21.41
CA LYS A 442 -6.85 -1.38 -22.34
C LYS A 442 -6.78 -0.59 -23.64
N ALA A 443 -7.93 -0.30 -24.25
CA ALA A 443 -8.02 0.44 -25.50
C ALA A 443 -7.39 1.85 -25.43
N PHE A 444 -7.59 2.54 -24.32
CA PHE A 444 -7.03 3.90 -24.12
C PHE A 444 -5.68 3.93 -23.41
N GLY A 445 -4.99 2.78 -23.27
CA GLY A 445 -3.67 2.69 -22.65
C GLY A 445 -3.66 3.09 -21.17
N MET A 446 -4.78 2.92 -20.47
CA MET A 446 -4.87 3.13 -19.02
C MET A 446 -4.32 1.91 -18.27
N THR A 447 -3.92 2.11 -17.03
CA THR A 447 -3.41 1.02 -16.18
C THR A 447 -4.45 -0.09 -16.00
N THR A 448 -4.10 -1.33 -16.38
CA THR A 448 -4.91 -2.53 -16.20
C THR A 448 -4.29 -3.45 -15.15
N ILE A 449 -4.96 -4.56 -14.84
CA ILE A 449 -4.40 -5.59 -13.96
C ILE A 449 -3.13 -6.22 -14.57
N ASP A 450 -3.07 -6.38 -15.89
CA ASP A 450 -1.90 -6.92 -16.59
C ASP A 450 -0.67 -6.03 -16.38
N HIS A 451 -0.84 -4.72 -16.43
CA HIS A 451 0.23 -3.76 -16.12
C HIS A 451 0.77 -3.97 -14.70
N LYS A 452 -0.12 -4.19 -13.72
CA LYS A 452 0.28 -4.44 -12.34
C LYS A 452 1.05 -5.75 -12.22
N ILE A 453 0.57 -6.82 -12.88
CA ILE A 453 1.25 -8.12 -12.90
C ILE A 453 2.65 -7.98 -13.52
N ALA A 454 2.77 -7.28 -14.65
CA ALA A 454 4.05 -7.04 -15.31
C ALA A 454 5.04 -6.24 -14.43
N VAL A 455 4.56 -5.27 -13.66
CA VAL A 455 5.37 -4.54 -12.68
C VAL A 455 5.90 -5.47 -11.58
N TYR A 456 5.04 -6.31 -10.99
CA TYR A 456 5.47 -7.29 -9.97
C TYR A 456 6.42 -8.33 -10.54
N ALA A 457 6.18 -8.82 -11.77
CA ALA A 457 7.08 -9.73 -12.47
C ALA A 457 8.47 -9.10 -12.64
N TYR A 458 8.53 -7.86 -13.12
CA TYR A 458 9.79 -7.15 -13.28
C TYR A 458 10.53 -7.02 -11.93
N TYR A 459 9.88 -6.61 -10.85
CA TYR A 459 10.54 -6.49 -9.55
C TYR A 459 11.03 -7.84 -9.02
N PHE A 460 10.26 -8.90 -9.18
CA PHE A 460 10.66 -10.25 -8.80
C PHE A 460 11.93 -10.69 -9.55
N TYR A 461 11.92 -10.68 -10.88
CA TYR A 461 13.06 -11.12 -11.68
C TYR A 461 14.28 -10.20 -11.52
N ARG A 462 14.06 -8.91 -11.45
CA ARG A 462 15.10 -7.91 -11.24
C ARG A 462 15.80 -8.10 -9.89
N LEU A 463 15.06 -8.40 -8.84
CA LEU A 463 15.61 -8.65 -7.53
C LEU A 463 16.52 -9.89 -7.50
N LEU A 464 16.19 -10.93 -8.27
CA LEU A 464 16.96 -12.16 -8.33
C LEU A 464 18.19 -12.07 -9.24
N GLN A 465 18.22 -11.14 -10.20
CA GLN A 465 19.21 -11.16 -11.29
C GLN A 465 20.67 -11.07 -10.82
N ARG A 466 20.98 -10.32 -9.75
CA ARG A 466 22.34 -10.15 -9.23
C ARG A 466 22.61 -10.83 -7.89
N ALA A 467 21.62 -11.50 -7.32
CA ALA A 467 21.79 -12.23 -6.09
C ALA A 467 22.62 -13.52 -6.30
N GLU A 468 23.48 -13.84 -5.34
CA GLU A 468 24.25 -15.10 -5.32
C GLU A 468 23.43 -16.22 -4.69
N LYS A 469 22.73 -15.91 -3.59
CA LYS A 469 21.91 -16.87 -2.85
C LYS A 469 20.50 -16.36 -2.66
N VAL A 470 19.52 -17.16 -3.07
CA VAL A 470 18.09 -16.83 -3.04
C VAL A 470 17.30 -17.94 -2.35
N THR A 471 16.54 -17.58 -1.34
CA THR A 471 15.62 -18.50 -0.66
C THR A 471 14.20 -17.98 -0.82
N LEU A 472 13.33 -18.74 -1.47
CA LEU A 472 11.92 -18.40 -1.67
C LEU A 472 11.07 -19.32 -0.79
N VAL A 473 10.36 -18.73 0.18
CA VAL A 473 9.54 -19.49 1.13
C VAL A 473 8.07 -19.22 0.85
N TYR A 474 7.29 -20.27 0.70
CA TYR A 474 5.86 -20.19 0.49
C TYR A 474 5.11 -21.09 1.47
N ASN A 475 3.85 -20.76 1.72
CA ASN A 475 3.02 -21.48 2.65
C ASN A 475 2.07 -22.43 1.88
N THR A 476 1.86 -23.62 2.41
CA THR A 476 1.00 -24.66 1.84
C THR A 476 -0.35 -24.81 2.55
N ALA A 477 -0.54 -24.12 3.69
CA ALA A 477 -1.82 -24.16 4.37
C ALA A 477 -2.92 -23.46 3.54
N THR A 478 -4.09 -24.07 3.57
CA THR A 478 -5.30 -23.49 2.98
C THR A 478 -6.06 -22.72 4.07
N ASP A 479 -6.27 -21.43 3.87
CA ASP A 479 -7.17 -20.63 4.71
C ASP A 479 -8.37 -20.19 3.86
N GLY A 480 -9.48 -20.89 4.02
CA GLY A 480 -10.73 -20.64 3.31
C GLY A 480 -10.59 -20.72 1.79
N ILE A 481 -10.63 -19.58 1.12
CA ILE A 481 -10.57 -19.47 -0.36
C ILE A 481 -9.12 -19.49 -0.87
N ASN A 482 -8.14 -19.13 -0.05
CA ASN A 482 -6.72 -19.11 -0.41
C ASN A 482 -6.15 -20.53 -0.31
N ARG A 483 -5.66 -21.05 -1.44
CA ARG A 483 -5.24 -22.45 -1.57
C ARG A 483 -3.76 -22.69 -1.29
N GLY A 484 -3.05 -21.88 -0.56
CA GLY A 484 -1.64 -22.15 -0.25
C GLY A 484 -0.76 -22.48 -1.47
N GLU A 485 -1.07 -21.90 -2.64
CA GLU A 485 -0.36 -22.17 -3.89
C GLU A 485 0.89 -21.29 -3.98
N LEU A 486 1.98 -21.86 -4.50
CA LEU A 486 3.16 -21.06 -4.80
C LEU A 486 2.86 -20.01 -5.86
N SER A 487 3.55 -18.87 -5.79
CA SER A 487 3.42 -17.78 -6.76
C SER A 487 3.64 -18.27 -8.21
N ARG A 488 2.84 -17.77 -9.14
CA ARG A 488 3.03 -18.01 -10.59
C ARG A 488 4.43 -17.63 -11.05
N PHE A 489 5.08 -16.65 -10.44
CA PHE A 489 6.45 -16.26 -10.80
C PHE A 489 7.48 -17.30 -10.34
N MET A 490 7.27 -17.96 -9.18
CA MET A 490 8.10 -19.09 -8.76
C MET A 490 7.93 -20.27 -9.74
N LEU A 491 6.68 -20.56 -10.14
CA LEU A 491 6.40 -21.64 -11.08
C LEU A 491 7.04 -21.36 -12.44
N GLN A 492 6.87 -20.16 -12.98
CA GLN A 492 7.49 -19.72 -14.22
C GLN A 492 9.01 -19.82 -14.15
N PHE A 493 9.61 -19.29 -13.08
CA PHE A 493 11.05 -19.34 -12.86
C PHE A 493 11.57 -20.80 -12.81
N LEU A 494 10.87 -21.68 -12.11
CA LEU A 494 11.20 -23.11 -12.03
C LEU A 494 11.25 -23.78 -13.40
N ILE A 495 10.33 -23.43 -14.31
CA ILE A 495 10.24 -24.02 -15.65
C ILE A 495 11.31 -23.44 -16.59
N GLU A 496 11.58 -22.14 -16.46
CA GLU A 496 12.34 -21.38 -17.45
C GLU A 496 13.83 -21.24 -17.13
N TRP A 497 14.23 -21.32 -15.86
CA TRP A 497 15.61 -20.96 -15.48
C TRP A 497 16.68 -21.96 -15.92
N GLY A 498 16.38 -23.24 -16.05
CA GLY A 498 17.29 -24.23 -16.61
C GLY A 498 18.45 -24.71 -15.75
N HIS A 499 18.61 -24.19 -14.51
CA HIS A 499 19.59 -24.67 -13.54
C HIS A 499 18.89 -25.38 -12.35
N PRO A 500 19.61 -26.21 -11.58
CA PRO A 500 19.04 -26.91 -10.42
C PRO A 500 18.52 -25.94 -9.34
N ILE A 501 17.34 -26.23 -8.83
CA ILE A 501 16.72 -25.53 -7.69
C ILE A 501 16.58 -26.53 -6.55
N GLN A 502 17.14 -26.22 -5.39
CA GLN A 502 16.96 -27.02 -4.20
C GLN A 502 15.53 -26.87 -3.67
N ARG A 503 14.94 -27.98 -3.20
CA ARG A 503 13.63 -27.96 -2.55
C ARG A 503 13.75 -28.50 -1.14
N LYS A 504 13.15 -27.82 -0.19
CA LYS A 504 13.10 -28.20 1.23
C LYS A 504 11.68 -28.04 1.76
N GLN A 505 11.34 -28.82 2.76
CA GLN A 505 10.09 -28.72 3.49
C GLN A 505 10.40 -28.43 4.96
N LEU A 506 9.69 -27.49 5.55
CA LEU A 506 9.75 -27.25 6.99
C LEU A 506 8.72 -28.17 7.67
N GLU A 507 9.14 -28.81 8.75
CA GLU A 507 8.29 -29.65 9.60
C GLU A 507 7.63 -28.86 10.73
#